data_6c57ca08a6337ead19dce81f93773b54
#
_entry.id   6c57ca08a6337ead19dce81f93773b54
#
_cell.length_a   1.000
_cell.length_b   1.000
_cell.length_c   1.000
_cell.angle_alpha   90.00
_cell.angle_beta   90.00
_cell.angle_gamma   90.00
#
_symmetry.space_group_name_H-M   'P 1'
#
loop_
_entity.id
_entity.type
_entity.pdbx_description
1 polymer ?
#
loop_
_entity_poly.entity_id
_entity_poly.type
_entity_poly.pdbx_seq_one_letter_code
_entity_poly.pdbx_strand_id
1 'polypeptide(L)'
;MDLNSLSSCRRGFLRLPRRLLLALSLVGCGARADAQMLDPVRVERFFDHAWDETLRDGGAVPGAIITVVQDRAVVLNKGYGVTDIATAQPVDPDRTRVRIGSVSKLFAALTALALVDEGKLQLDRDVNDYLRDVRVPDSSDDPVTVRALLSHRAGFDTGLWGYTSRSRTDVAFSRDAYQRRLLPGRAPDRAYGYDNLGVGLLGYLTGQVHGTSFARAVDEKFIRPLGLAETRIGVPDWQAEHLAACHSWDASGQLVKCQAKFAREGYQAAGDVTTTGSDMARFMSALLNGGCLDGTCVLRPETFGQFTDLDMNRLHPVALGMGLLIYEKDISGRRAMGHDGGQDGFSTSLTLFPESRVGVFVSLFSFVGIPEDWKLSTIVDFIIRRPRRDPYGNTLRAEQRFAEALLPAPVAPARVRPSQPAADLELSSLAGNYVTTQFGGPMLLDQVLRVATPLAVSVDGEAIRVNGTGPFRHTGGGVFEMDGDNTKWLFTRTEHEVLLQRGDALAFDMNVRRPWHWKAGLTFLPLVLPALLAVPGAIFAVSRRRSAPRRRLGLLVAFAGAAVVCGVYLELEHFADHYYPSGPTVALVAWR
;
A
#
# COMPACT_ATOMS: atom_id res chain seq x y z
N MET A 1 -70.63 34.52 -30.88
CA MET A 1 -71.09 35.57 -29.95
C MET A 1 -69.88 35.94 -29.18
N ASP A 2 -69.18 36.85 -29.67
CA ASP A 2 -69.06 38.31 -29.30
C ASP A 2 -68.25 38.45 -28.01
N LEU A 3 -67.04 38.88 -28.14
CA LEU A 3 -66.49 40.26 -28.37
C LEU A 3 -66.25 41.04 -27.06
N ASN A 4 -64.97 41.37 -26.94
CA ASN A 4 -64.49 42.71 -26.48
C ASN A 4 -64.64 43.08 -24.99
N SER A 5 -63.56 43.41 -24.32
CA SER A 5 -63.01 44.78 -24.32
C SER A 5 -61.96 44.94 -23.19
N LEU A 6 -60.79 45.50 -23.55
CA LEU A 6 -60.14 46.68 -22.98
C LEU A 6 -59.79 46.60 -21.46
N SER A 7 -58.59 46.86 -20.97
CA SER A 7 -57.73 48.01 -21.27
C SER A 7 -56.42 47.93 -20.44
N SER A 8 -55.38 48.38 -21.06
CA SER A 8 -54.19 49.11 -20.56
C SER A 8 -53.82 49.11 -19.09
N CYS A 9 -52.58 48.68 -18.83
CA CYS A 9 -51.73 49.42 -17.92
C CYS A 9 -50.25 49.30 -18.33
N ARG A 10 -49.74 50.36 -18.91
CA ARG A 10 -48.27 50.57 -19.08
C ARG A 10 -47.65 50.84 -17.72
N ARG A 11 -46.52 50.14 -17.38
CA ARG A 11 -45.45 50.68 -16.51
C ARG A 11 -44.19 49.91 -16.83
N GLY A 12 -43.24 50.53 -17.49
CA GLY A 12 -42.08 51.11 -16.90
C GLY A 12 -40.95 50.08 -16.85
N PHE A 13 -40.34 49.74 -18.04
CA PHE A 13 -38.99 49.05 -18.04
C PHE A 13 -37.96 50.11 -17.64
N LEU A 14 -37.46 50.03 -16.39
CA LEU A 14 -36.23 50.68 -15.96
C LEU A 14 -35.06 50.03 -16.67
N ARG A 15 -34.46 50.71 -17.62
CA ARG A 15 -33.16 50.35 -18.22
C ARG A 15 -32.08 50.62 -17.19
N LEU A 16 -31.57 49.55 -16.52
CA LEU A 16 -30.33 49.63 -15.77
C LEU A 16 -29.13 49.71 -16.73
N PRO A 17 -28.17 50.60 -16.48
CA PRO A 17 -27.04 50.81 -17.39
C PRO A 17 -26.10 49.59 -17.40
N ARG A 18 -25.69 49.19 -18.59
CA ARG A 18 -24.75 48.09 -18.92
C ARG A 18 -23.39 48.14 -18.22
N ARG A 19 -23.13 49.09 -17.34
CA ARG A 19 -21.89 49.25 -16.56
C ARG A 19 -21.91 48.57 -15.20
N LEU A 20 -23.03 48.00 -14.74
CA LEU A 20 -23.11 47.28 -13.44
C LEU A 20 -22.94 45.78 -13.59
N LEU A 21 -22.97 45.24 -14.81
CA LEU A 21 -22.76 43.80 -15.06
C LEU A 21 -21.30 43.40 -15.26
N LEU A 22 -20.37 44.36 -15.38
CA LEU A 22 -18.91 44.08 -15.43
C LEU A 22 -18.22 44.12 -14.07
N ALA A 23 -18.90 44.57 -13.01
CA ALA A 23 -18.31 44.66 -11.67
C ALA A 23 -18.58 43.43 -10.80
N LEU A 24 -19.44 42.49 -11.21
CA LEU A 24 -19.75 41.26 -10.47
C LEU A 24 -19.00 40.01 -10.97
N SER A 25 -18.27 40.13 -12.09
CA SER A 25 -17.43 39.05 -12.61
C SER A 25 -15.95 39.11 -12.17
N LEU A 26 -15.58 40.06 -11.31
CA LEU A 26 -14.22 40.24 -10.81
C LEU A 26 -14.04 39.92 -9.31
N VAL A 27 -15.06 39.38 -8.64
CA VAL A 27 -14.98 39.02 -7.19
C VAL A 27 -14.73 37.54 -7.00
N GLY A 28 -14.40 36.79 -8.06
CA GLY A 28 -14.06 35.34 -7.99
C GLY A 28 -12.58 35.02 -8.13
N CYS A 29 -11.72 36.03 -8.22
CA CYS A 29 -10.27 35.79 -8.15
C CYS A 29 -9.85 35.89 -6.68
N GLY A 30 -10.14 34.81 -5.90
CA GLY A 30 -9.57 34.66 -4.57
C GLY A 30 -8.06 34.85 -4.70
N ALA A 31 -7.51 35.85 -4.01
CA ALA A 31 -6.09 36.05 -3.89
C ALA A 31 -5.49 34.69 -3.43
N ARG A 32 -4.89 33.95 -4.35
CA ARG A 32 -3.97 32.87 -4.00
C ARG A 32 -2.88 33.58 -3.20
N ALA A 33 -2.78 33.27 -1.91
CA ALA A 33 -1.58 33.62 -1.18
C ALA A 33 -0.43 33.04 -2.00
N ASP A 34 0.45 33.89 -2.53
CA ASP A 34 1.65 33.46 -3.21
C ASP A 34 2.40 32.57 -2.23
N ALA A 35 2.38 31.26 -2.47
CA ALA A 35 3.12 30.33 -1.66
C ALA A 35 4.60 30.74 -1.77
N GLN A 36 5.20 31.12 -0.64
CA GLN A 36 6.59 31.51 -0.62
C GLN A 36 7.43 30.41 -1.26
N MET A 37 8.18 30.74 -2.31
CA MET A 37 9.05 29.79 -2.99
C MET A 37 10.12 29.30 -2.02
N LEU A 38 10.33 27.98 -2.04
CA LEU A 38 11.40 27.36 -1.27
C LEU A 38 12.76 27.84 -1.79
N ASP A 39 13.63 28.20 -0.87
CA ASP A 39 15.03 28.52 -1.19
C ASP A 39 15.81 27.22 -1.44
N PRO A 40 16.30 26.96 -2.67
CA PRO A 40 17.04 25.74 -3.00
C PRO A 40 18.23 25.47 -2.09
N VAL A 41 18.97 26.53 -1.67
CA VAL A 41 20.13 26.39 -0.80
C VAL A 41 19.72 25.93 0.60
N ARG A 42 18.59 26.41 1.12
CA ARG A 42 18.07 25.96 2.41
C ARG A 42 17.56 24.51 2.34
N VAL A 43 16.91 24.15 1.24
CA VAL A 43 16.42 22.77 1.02
C VAL A 43 17.60 21.81 0.90
N GLU A 44 18.61 22.15 0.12
CA GLU A 44 19.81 21.32 -0.03
C GLU A 44 20.52 21.13 1.32
N ARG A 45 20.78 22.21 2.04
CA ARG A 45 21.42 22.13 3.38
C ARG A 45 20.60 21.29 4.36
N PHE A 46 19.29 21.38 4.30
CA PHE A 46 18.41 20.56 5.14
C PHE A 46 18.60 19.07 4.85
N PHE A 47 18.58 18.67 3.57
CA PHE A 47 18.71 17.25 3.22
C PHE A 47 20.15 16.74 3.37
N ASP A 48 21.18 17.57 3.22
CA ASP A 48 22.55 17.22 3.54
C ASP A 48 22.67 16.83 5.02
N HIS A 49 22.09 17.64 5.90
CA HIS A 49 22.05 17.35 7.33
C HIS A 49 21.18 16.13 7.67
N ALA A 50 20.00 16.01 7.04
CA ALA A 50 19.12 14.85 7.22
C ALA A 50 19.77 13.53 6.75
N TRP A 51 20.58 13.58 5.70
CA TRP A 51 21.35 12.42 5.22
C TRP A 51 22.34 11.96 6.29
N ASP A 52 23.13 12.86 6.82
CA ASP A 52 24.17 12.51 7.79
C ASP A 52 23.60 12.04 9.14
N GLU A 53 22.52 12.65 9.61
CA GLU A 53 21.98 12.37 10.95
C GLU A 53 20.94 11.24 10.97
N THR A 54 20.14 11.10 9.91
CA THR A 54 18.94 10.25 9.96
C THR A 54 18.88 9.23 8.83
N LEU A 55 19.00 9.68 7.57
CA LEU A 55 18.69 8.84 6.42
C LEU A 55 19.77 7.79 6.16
N ARG A 56 21.02 8.15 6.36
CA ARG A 56 22.16 7.22 6.22
C ARG A 56 22.15 6.11 7.27
N ASP A 57 21.41 6.25 8.35
CA ASP A 57 21.26 5.26 9.43
C ASP A 57 22.61 4.69 9.93
N GLY A 58 23.56 5.59 10.26
CA GLY A 58 24.89 5.20 10.71
C GLY A 58 25.73 4.45 9.65
N GLY A 59 25.42 4.62 8.36
CA GLY A 59 26.10 3.95 7.25
C GLY A 59 25.41 2.66 6.78
N ALA A 60 24.23 2.35 7.30
CA ALA A 60 23.46 1.17 6.90
C ALA A 60 22.69 1.37 5.59
N VAL A 61 22.54 2.61 5.13
CA VAL A 61 21.97 2.96 3.83
C VAL A 61 23.11 3.43 2.94
N PRO A 62 23.46 2.69 1.87
CA PRO A 62 24.63 3.01 1.05
C PRO A 62 24.43 4.23 0.17
N GLY A 63 23.20 4.51 -0.26
CA GLY A 63 22.89 5.64 -1.13
C GLY A 63 21.42 6.02 -1.11
N ALA A 64 21.13 7.19 -1.67
CA ALA A 64 19.78 7.70 -1.80
C ALA A 64 19.64 8.64 -3.00
N ILE A 65 18.40 8.81 -3.48
CA ILE A 65 17.98 9.92 -4.31
C ILE A 65 16.92 10.72 -3.56
N ILE A 66 17.10 12.03 -3.50
CA ILE A 66 16.13 12.96 -2.92
C ILE A 66 15.78 14.02 -3.97
N THR A 67 14.49 14.14 -4.26
CA THR A 67 13.97 15.10 -5.23
C THR A 67 12.87 15.93 -4.59
N VAL A 68 12.98 17.25 -4.70
CA VAL A 68 11.97 18.21 -4.23
C VAL A 68 11.56 19.09 -5.40
N VAL A 69 10.25 19.23 -5.59
CA VAL A 69 9.69 20.15 -6.58
C VAL A 69 8.74 21.11 -5.88
N GLN A 70 8.62 22.32 -6.42
CA GLN A 70 7.54 23.24 -6.07
C GLN A 70 6.92 23.77 -7.34
N ASP A 71 5.60 23.62 -7.47
CA ASP A 71 4.89 23.86 -8.72
C ASP A 71 5.47 23.00 -9.86
N ARG A 72 6.25 23.62 -10.75
CA ARG A 72 6.96 22.98 -11.87
C ARG A 72 8.48 23.11 -11.75
N ALA A 73 8.95 23.84 -10.73
CA ALA A 73 10.37 24.04 -10.53
C ALA A 73 10.97 22.87 -9.74
N VAL A 74 12.09 22.36 -10.21
CA VAL A 74 12.92 21.44 -9.43
C VAL A 74 13.71 22.26 -8.42
N VAL A 75 13.40 22.09 -7.15
CA VAL A 75 14.08 22.79 -6.03
C VAL A 75 15.33 22.03 -5.60
N LEU A 76 15.25 20.68 -5.62
CA LEU A 76 16.37 19.80 -5.33
C LEU A 76 16.22 18.53 -6.19
N ASN A 77 17.31 18.06 -6.79
CA ASN A 77 17.44 16.71 -7.34
C ASN A 77 18.86 16.24 -7.05
N LYS A 78 19.05 15.47 -5.97
CA LYS A 78 20.39 15.15 -5.46
C LYS A 78 20.54 13.67 -5.14
N GLY A 79 21.69 13.12 -5.53
CA GLY A 79 22.15 11.80 -5.15
C GLY A 79 23.05 11.85 -3.94
N TYR A 80 22.93 10.88 -3.06
CA TYR A 80 23.76 10.72 -1.87
C TYR A 80 24.40 9.35 -1.85
N GLY A 81 25.66 9.26 -1.40
CA GLY A 81 26.36 8.00 -1.24
C GLY A 81 26.65 7.30 -2.57
N VAL A 82 26.50 5.96 -2.59
CA VAL A 82 26.91 5.09 -3.70
C VAL A 82 25.79 4.18 -4.18
N THR A 83 25.83 3.84 -5.47
CA THR A 83 24.85 2.92 -6.10
C THR A 83 25.11 1.46 -5.75
N ASP A 84 26.36 1.11 -5.44
CA ASP A 84 26.79 -0.24 -5.08
C ASP A 84 28.00 -0.15 -4.16
N ILE A 85 27.95 -0.79 -3.00
CA ILE A 85 29.03 -0.82 -2.01
C ILE A 85 30.30 -1.48 -2.55
N ALA A 86 30.20 -2.36 -3.55
CA ALA A 86 31.33 -3.05 -4.13
C ALA A 86 32.13 -2.19 -5.13
N THR A 87 31.43 -1.32 -5.88
CA THR A 87 32.05 -0.46 -6.90
C THR A 87 32.30 0.96 -6.41
N ALA A 88 31.63 1.36 -5.32
CA ALA A 88 31.65 2.72 -4.78
C ALA A 88 31.28 3.81 -5.81
N GLN A 89 30.47 3.47 -6.83
CA GLN A 89 30.01 4.41 -7.84
C GLN A 89 29.08 5.44 -7.20
N PRO A 90 29.33 6.75 -7.32
CA PRO A 90 28.46 7.78 -6.79
C PRO A 90 27.05 7.73 -7.38
N VAL A 91 26.05 8.13 -6.58
CA VAL A 91 24.67 8.27 -7.06
C VAL A 91 24.54 9.51 -7.92
N ASP A 92 24.08 9.33 -9.15
CA ASP A 92 23.70 10.40 -10.07
C ASP A 92 22.16 10.42 -10.19
N PRO A 93 21.45 11.44 -9.69
CA PRO A 93 19.99 11.44 -9.64
C PRO A 93 19.33 11.48 -11.03
N ASP A 94 20.08 11.85 -12.09
CA ASP A 94 19.58 11.93 -13.47
C ASP A 94 19.73 10.59 -14.20
N ARG A 95 20.67 9.75 -13.76
CA ARG A 95 21.05 8.51 -14.47
C ARG A 95 20.88 7.25 -13.61
N THR A 96 21.09 7.36 -12.30
CA THR A 96 20.90 6.22 -11.40
C THR A 96 19.43 5.85 -11.34
N ARG A 97 19.12 4.64 -11.77
CA ARG A 97 17.77 4.11 -11.72
C ARG A 97 17.51 3.40 -10.40
N VAL A 98 16.32 3.62 -9.88
CA VAL A 98 15.85 3.02 -8.64
C VAL A 98 14.52 2.31 -8.86
N ARG A 99 14.27 1.28 -8.11
CA ARG A 99 12.98 0.58 -8.08
C ARG A 99 12.12 1.22 -7.01
N ILE A 100 10.93 1.69 -7.40
CA ILE A 100 10.11 2.49 -6.48
C ILE A 100 9.04 1.69 -5.75
N GLY A 101 9.06 0.36 -5.88
CA GLY A 101 8.12 -0.50 -5.18
C GLY A 101 6.67 -0.04 -5.39
N SER A 102 5.89 0.00 -4.34
CA SER A 102 4.45 0.31 -4.42
C SER A 102 4.08 1.72 -4.87
N VAL A 103 5.03 2.67 -4.97
CA VAL A 103 4.78 3.94 -5.67
C VAL A 103 4.37 3.70 -7.14
N SER A 104 4.73 2.54 -7.69
CA SER A 104 4.27 2.05 -9.01
C SER A 104 2.76 2.00 -9.17
N LYS A 105 2.01 1.86 -8.07
CA LYS A 105 0.55 1.81 -8.08
C LYS A 105 -0.09 3.09 -8.60
N LEU A 106 0.60 4.23 -8.41
CA LEU A 106 0.14 5.50 -8.97
C LEU A 106 0.14 5.47 -10.52
N PHE A 107 1.17 4.85 -11.12
CA PHE A 107 1.23 4.66 -12.57
C PHE A 107 0.12 3.73 -13.06
N ALA A 108 -0.18 2.67 -12.31
CA ALA A 108 -1.27 1.76 -12.64
C ALA A 108 -2.64 2.47 -12.59
N ALA A 109 -2.88 3.26 -11.52
CA ALA A 109 -4.11 4.02 -11.36
C ALA A 109 -4.32 5.00 -12.53
N LEU A 110 -3.32 5.83 -12.80
CA LEU A 110 -3.40 6.85 -13.85
C LEU A 110 -3.60 6.25 -15.23
N THR A 111 -2.97 5.09 -15.51
CA THR A 111 -3.15 4.38 -16.78
C THR A 111 -4.56 3.80 -16.92
N ALA A 112 -5.10 3.19 -15.87
CA ALA A 112 -6.47 2.70 -15.86
C ALA A 112 -7.47 3.86 -16.03
N LEU A 113 -7.23 4.97 -15.34
CA LEU A 113 -8.07 6.17 -15.42
C LEU A 113 -8.01 6.85 -16.80
N ALA A 114 -6.88 6.78 -17.51
CA ALA A 114 -6.82 7.22 -18.89
C ALA A 114 -7.75 6.38 -19.81
N LEU A 115 -7.89 5.08 -19.54
CA LEU A 115 -8.87 4.25 -20.25
C LEU A 115 -10.32 4.55 -19.82
N VAL A 116 -10.54 5.02 -18.60
CA VAL A 116 -11.86 5.55 -18.18
C VAL A 116 -12.18 6.81 -18.98
N ASP A 117 -11.23 7.72 -19.14
CA ASP A 117 -11.40 8.92 -19.95
C ASP A 117 -11.69 8.62 -21.42
N GLU A 118 -11.16 7.53 -21.94
CA GLU A 118 -11.46 7.05 -23.29
C GLU A 118 -12.79 6.29 -23.40
N GLY A 119 -13.52 6.10 -22.29
CA GLY A 119 -14.76 5.32 -22.24
C GLY A 119 -14.58 3.80 -22.40
N LYS A 120 -13.34 3.31 -22.34
CA LYS A 120 -12.98 1.89 -22.47
C LYS A 120 -13.12 1.12 -21.16
N LEU A 121 -12.98 1.81 -20.02
CA LEU A 121 -13.22 1.29 -18.67
C LEU A 121 -14.33 2.11 -17.99
N GLN A 122 -15.05 1.47 -17.08
CA GLN A 122 -16.01 2.11 -16.18
C GLN A 122 -15.67 1.69 -14.75
N LEU A 123 -15.57 2.67 -13.84
CA LEU A 123 -15.11 2.43 -12.48
C LEU A 123 -15.99 1.47 -11.71
N ASP A 124 -17.31 1.56 -11.88
CA ASP A 124 -18.28 0.82 -11.08
C ASP A 124 -18.79 -0.46 -11.79
N ARG A 125 -18.10 -0.88 -12.83
CA ARG A 125 -18.41 -2.09 -13.58
C ARG A 125 -17.61 -3.29 -13.05
N ASP A 126 -18.23 -4.48 -13.11
CA ASP A 126 -17.60 -5.75 -12.77
C ASP A 126 -16.33 -5.97 -13.62
N VAL A 127 -15.23 -6.30 -12.96
CA VAL A 127 -13.96 -6.59 -13.64
C VAL A 127 -14.06 -7.78 -14.59
N ASN A 128 -14.97 -8.72 -14.33
CA ASN A 128 -15.22 -9.88 -15.16
C ASN A 128 -15.76 -9.55 -16.57
N ASP A 129 -16.35 -8.36 -16.74
CA ASP A 129 -16.79 -7.88 -18.06
C ASP A 129 -15.61 -7.53 -18.98
N TYR A 130 -14.43 -7.34 -18.42
CA TYR A 130 -13.20 -6.99 -19.14
C TYR A 130 -12.19 -8.14 -19.21
N LEU A 131 -12.25 -9.08 -18.26
CA LEU A 131 -11.33 -10.21 -18.19
C LEU A 131 -11.71 -11.28 -19.21
N ARG A 132 -10.71 -11.81 -19.96
CA ARG A 132 -10.91 -12.80 -21.02
C ARG A 132 -10.46 -14.21 -20.63
N ASP A 133 -9.31 -14.29 -19.97
CA ASP A 133 -8.60 -15.55 -19.73
C ASP A 133 -8.62 -16.00 -18.27
N VAL A 134 -8.95 -15.11 -17.36
CA VAL A 134 -9.12 -15.37 -15.93
C VAL A 134 -10.44 -14.77 -15.47
N ARG A 135 -10.98 -15.27 -14.37
CA ARG A 135 -12.23 -14.80 -13.80
C ARG A 135 -12.12 -14.67 -12.29
N VAL A 136 -12.61 -13.58 -11.73
CA VAL A 136 -12.85 -13.46 -10.30
C VAL A 136 -14.11 -14.27 -9.97
N PRO A 137 -14.03 -15.29 -9.10
CA PRO A 137 -15.20 -16.07 -8.70
C PRO A 137 -16.22 -15.22 -7.95
N ASP A 138 -17.49 -15.52 -8.15
CA ASP A 138 -18.59 -14.90 -7.43
C ASP A 138 -18.55 -15.40 -5.95
N SER A 139 -18.01 -14.62 -5.06
CA SER A 139 -17.88 -14.95 -3.62
C SER A 139 -18.91 -14.23 -2.75
N SER A 140 -19.66 -13.30 -3.32
CA SER A 140 -20.73 -12.51 -2.71
C SER A 140 -21.68 -12.01 -3.79
N ASP A 141 -22.83 -11.44 -3.38
CA ASP A 141 -23.78 -10.80 -4.30
C ASP A 141 -23.21 -9.51 -4.92
N ASP A 142 -22.18 -8.90 -4.29
CA ASP A 142 -21.55 -7.69 -4.78
C ASP A 142 -20.37 -8.05 -5.71
N PRO A 143 -20.30 -7.49 -6.94
CA PRO A 143 -19.21 -7.75 -7.87
C PRO A 143 -17.91 -7.04 -7.44
N VAL A 144 -16.76 -7.57 -7.82
CA VAL A 144 -15.49 -6.84 -7.75
C VAL A 144 -15.45 -5.83 -8.88
N THR A 145 -15.49 -4.55 -8.55
CA THR A 145 -15.45 -3.45 -9.53
C THR A 145 -14.03 -2.94 -9.78
N VAL A 146 -13.85 -2.20 -10.87
CA VAL A 146 -12.58 -1.49 -11.15
C VAL A 146 -12.26 -0.49 -10.02
N ARG A 147 -13.28 0.20 -9.49
CA ARG A 147 -13.13 1.10 -8.34
C ARG A 147 -12.65 0.35 -7.09
N ALA A 148 -13.20 -0.83 -6.82
CA ALA A 148 -12.80 -1.65 -5.68
C ALA A 148 -11.31 -2.06 -5.76
N LEU A 149 -10.78 -2.36 -6.96
CA LEU A 149 -9.36 -2.60 -7.17
C LEU A 149 -8.52 -1.34 -6.90
N LEU A 150 -8.95 -0.20 -7.44
CA LEU A 150 -8.28 1.10 -7.29
C LEU A 150 -8.30 1.66 -5.85
N SER A 151 -9.18 1.15 -5.00
CA SER A 151 -9.32 1.62 -3.61
C SER A 151 -8.93 0.58 -2.56
N HIS A 152 -8.29 -0.52 -2.95
CA HIS A 152 -7.94 -1.63 -2.04
C HIS A 152 -9.15 -2.19 -1.27
N ARG A 153 -10.30 -2.26 -1.92
CA ARG A 153 -11.56 -2.75 -1.33
C ARG A 153 -12.12 -3.98 -2.06
N ALA A 154 -11.31 -4.58 -2.93
CA ALA A 154 -11.72 -5.76 -3.70
C ALA A 154 -11.87 -7.05 -2.87
N GLY A 155 -11.38 -7.06 -1.64
CA GLY A 155 -11.53 -8.19 -0.72
C GLY A 155 -10.54 -9.34 -0.93
N PHE A 156 -9.52 -9.16 -1.77
CA PHE A 156 -8.55 -10.24 -2.04
C PHE A 156 -7.57 -10.48 -0.89
N ASP A 157 -7.56 -9.77 0.13
CA ASP A 157 -6.66 -9.92 1.28
C ASP A 157 -5.21 -10.33 0.86
N THR A 158 -4.24 -9.49 1.06
CA THR A 158 -2.88 -9.68 0.54
C THR A 158 -2.24 -10.97 1.05
N GLY A 159 -1.96 -11.90 0.16
CA GLY A 159 -0.94 -12.92 0.40
C GLY A 159 0.45 -12.29 0.28
N LEU A 160 1.39 -12.64 1.16
CA LEU A 160 2.75 -12.11 1.13
C LEU A 160 3.59 -12.67 -0.04
N TRP A 161 3.07 -13.65 -0.81
CA TRP A 161 3.89 -14.55 -1.59
C TRP A 161 3.42 -14.69 -3.05
N GLY A 162 4.36 -14.98 -3.93
CA GLY A 162 4.04 -15.35 -5.32
C GLY A 162 4.09 -14.22 -6.34
N TYR A 163 4.50 -13.03 -5.93
CA TYR A 163 4.52 -11.86 -6.80
C TYR A 163 5.81 -11.69 -7.59
N THR A 164 6.90 -12.32 -7.15
CA THR A 164 8.23 -12.11 -7.71
C THR A 164 8.95 -13.41 -8.02
N SER A 165 9.98 -13.34 -8.86
CA SER A 165 10.93 -14.40 -9.17
C SER A 165 12.36 -13.87 -9.08
N ARG A 166 13.32 -14.71 -8.71
CA ARG A 166 14.75 -14.38 -8.78
C ARG A 166 15.30 -14.47 -10.20
N SER A 167 14.60 -15.17 -11.08
CA SER A 167 14.96 -15.31 -12.50
C SER A 167 14.23 -14.28 -13.33
N ARG A 168 14.95 -13.55 -14.17
CA ARG A 168 14.37 -12.66 -15.18
C ARG A 168 13.58 -13.43 -16.25
N THR A 169 13.95 -14.68 -16.51
CA THR A 169 13.32 -15.51 -17.53
C THR A 169 12.11 -16.29 -17.01
N ASP A 170 11.97 -16.40 -15.69
CA ASP A 170 10.83 -17.08 -15.04
C ASP A 170 9.84 -16.05 -14.45
N VAL A 171 9.51 -15.04 -15.23
CA VAL A 171 8.50 -14.03 -14.87
C VAL A 171 7.21 -14.17 -15.68
N ALA A 172 7.15 -15.19 -16.54
CA ALA A 172 6.01 -15.40 -17.41
C ALA A 172 4.70 -15.57 -16.61
N PHE A 173 3.62 -15.08 -17.19
CA PHE A 173 2.28 -15.20 -16.64
C PHE A 173 1.79 -16.65 -16.68
N SER A 174 1.61 -17.24 -15.51
CA SER A 174 0.92 -18.53 -15.39
C SER A 174 -0.55 -18.29 -15.08
N ARG A 175 -1.41 -18.44 -16.10
CA ARG A 175 -2.87 -18.27 -15.97
C ARG A 175 -3.44 -19.09 -14.81
N ASP A 176 -3.13 -20.38 -14.75
CA ASP A 176 -3.67 -21.29 -13.75
C ASP A 176 -3.23 -20.93 -12.33
N ALA A 177 -1.95 -20.55 -12.16
CA ALA A 177 -1.43 -20.11 -10.86
C ALA A 177 -2.06 -18.79 -10.43
N TYR A 178 -2.31 -17.89 -11.38
CA TYR A 178 -2.96 -16.61 -11.12
C TYR A 178 -4.44 -16.81 -10.78
N GLN A 179 -5.16 -17.61 -11.58
CA GLN A 179 -6.58 -17.93 -11.37
C GLN A 179 -6.84 -18.51 -9.99
N ARG A 180 -5.99 -19.43 -9.51
CA ARG A 180 -6.13 -20.01 -8.15
C ARG A 180 -6.02 -19.00 -7.02
N ARG A 181 -5.44 -17.82 -7.27
CA ARG A 181 -5.27 -16.75 -6.29
C ARG A 181 -6.39 -15.73 -6.29
N LEU A 182 -7.15 -15.64 -7.39
CA LEU A 182 -8.27 -14.70 -7.53
C LEU A 182 -9.49 -15.16 -6.69
N LEU A 183 -9.30 -15.37 -5.41
CA LEU A 183 -10.34 -15.76 -4.47
C LEU A 183 -10.51 -14.65 -3.42
N PRO A 184 -11.56 -13.82 -3.51
CA PRO A 184 -11.83 -12.83 -2.49
C PRO A 184 -12.06 -13.51 -1.12
N GLY A 185 -11.32 -13.09 -0.11
CA GLY A 185 -11.49 -13.56 1.27
C GLY A 185 -12.63 -12.86 2.01
N ARG A 186 -13.11 -11.75 1.44
CA ARG A 186 -14.20 -10.91 1.95
C ARG A 186 -15.05 -10.40 0.79
N ALA A 187 -16.30 -10.03 1.08
CA ALA A 187 -17.10 -9.30 0.11
C ALA A 187 -16.44 -7.95 -0.24
N PRO A 188 -16.50 -7.51 -1.50
CA PRO A 188 -15.98 -6.22 -1.93
C PRO A 188 -16.63 -5.07 -1.15
N ASP A 189 -15.97 -3.94 -1.11
CA ASP A 189 -16.44 -2.67 -0.54
C ASP A 189 -16.80 -2.68 0.96
N ARG A 190 -16.49 -3.75 1.71
CA ARG A 190 -16.75 -3.85 3.16
C ARG A 190 -15.67 -3.20 4.02
N ALA A 191 -14.41 -3.36 3.66
CA ALA A 191 -13.27 -2.83 4.39
C ALA A 191 -12.08 -2.64 3.47
N TYR A 192 -11.15 -1.78 3.87
CA TYR A 192 -9.84 -1.72 3.22
C TYR A 192 -9.01 -2.96 3.55
N GLY A 193 -8.25 -3.42 2.59
CA GLY A 193 -7.18 -4.38 2.77
C GLY A 193 -6.15 -4.14 1.70
N TYR A 194 -4.97 -3.68 2.08
CA TYR A 194 -3.89 -3.42 1.12
C TYR A 194 -3.64 -4.67 0.27
N ASP A 195 -3.72 -4.53 -1.04
CA ASP A 195 -3.84 -5.67 -1.94
C ASP A 195 -2.98 -5.52 -3.19
N ASN A 196 -1.89 -6.30 -3.23
CA ASN A 196 -1.02 -6.35 -4.41
C ASN A 196 -1.63 -7.21 -5.53
N LEU A 197 -2.43 -8.23 -5.19
CA LEU A 197 -3.08 -9.09 -6.17
C LEU A 197 -4.14 -8.32 -6.95
N GLY A 198 -4.98 -7.55 -6.24
CA GLY A 198 -6.00 -6.72 -6.89
C GLY A 198 -5.40 -5.65 -7.78
N VAL A 199 -4.28 -5.02 -7.37
CA VAL A 199 -3.57 -4.07 -8.24
C VAL A 199 -2.89 -4.78 -9.42
N GLY A 200 -2.36 -5.98 -9.21
CA GLY A 200 -1.88 -6.84 -10.30
C GLY A 200 -2.99 -7.13 -11.32
N LEU A 201 -4.19 -7.50 -10.82
CA LEU A 201 -5.36 -7.72 -11.66
C LEU A 201 -5.78 -6.46 -12.42
N LEU A 202 -5.74 -5.29 -11.78
CA LEU A 202 -5.98 -4.01 -12.44
C LEU A 202 -5.02 -3.81 -13.61
N GLY A 203 -3.71 -4.06 -13.40
CA GLY A 203 -2.72 -3.96 -14.46
C GLY A 203 -2.97 -4.94 -15.61
N TYR A 204 -3.28 -6.19 -15.29
CA TYR A 204 -3.62 -7.20 -16.28
C TYR A 204 -4.85 -6.81 -17.12
N LEU A 205 -5.91 -6.41 -16.45
CA LEU A 205 -7.15 -5.92 -17.07
C LEU A 205 -6.89 -4.69 -17.94
N THR A 206 -6.09 -3.74 -17.46
CA THR A 206 -5.71 -2.52 -18.18
C THR A 206 -4.98 -2.86 -19.49
N GLY A 207 -4.05 -3.82 -19.44
CA GLY A 207 -3.39 -4.33 -20.65
C GLY A 207 -4.35 -4.95 -21.64
N GLN A 208 -5.29 -5.79 -21.18
CA GLN A 208 -6.30 -6.43 -22.03
C GLN A 208 -7.23 -5.41 -22.70
N VAL A 209 -7.72 -4.43 -21.95
CA VAL A 209 -8.61 -3.37 -22.47
C VAL A 209 -7.87 -2.46 -23.43
N HIS A 210 -6.60 -2.15 -23.18
CA HIS A 210 -5.75 -1.40 -24.10
C HIS A 210 -5.41 -2.20 -25.38
N GLY A 211 -5.45 -3.54 -25.30
CA GLY A 211 -5.08 -4.44 -26.41
C GLY A 211 -3.59 -4.73 -26.52
N THR A 212 -2.82 -4.50 -25.43
CA THR A 212 -1.36 -4.72 -25.35
C THR A 212 -0.97 -5.24 -23.97
N SER A 213 0.34 -5.31 -23.66
CA SER A 213 0.79 -5.54 -22.28
C SER A 213 0.55 -4.32 -21.39
N PHE A 214 0.46 -4.53 -20.08
CA PHE A 214 0.38 -3.45 -19.10
C PHE A 214 1.53 -2.45 -19.25
N ALA A 215 2.76 -2.95 -19.38
CA ALA A 215 3.94 -2.11 -19.54
C ALA A 215 3.83 -1.17 -20.75
N ARG A 216 3.31 -1.67 -21.86
CA ARG A 216 3.10 -0.85 -23.05
C ARG A 216 1.95 0.15 -22.90
N ALA A 217 0.88 -0.24 -22.20
CA ALA A 217 -0.21 0.69 -21.89
C ALA A 217 0.28 1.87 -21.05
N VAL A 218 1.08 1.61 -20.00
CA VAL A 218 1.68 2.66 -19.17
C VAL A 218 2.60 3.56 -19.99
N ASP A 219 3.44 2.96 -20.85
CA ASP A 219 4.36 3.70 -21.71
C ASP A 219 3.61 4.66 -22.64
N GLU A 220 2.58 4.17 -23.32
CA GLU A 220 1.81 4.95 -24.31
C GLU A 220 0.88 5.99 -23.68
N LYS A 221 0.28 5.67 -22.55
CA LYS A 221 -0.71 6.55 -21.92
C LYS A 221 -0.11 7.55 -20.95
N PHE A 222 1.07 7.27 -20.42
CA PHE A 222 1.60 8.02 -19.31
C PHE A 222 3.08 8.40 -19.44
N ILE A 223 3.98 7.42 -19.63
CA ILE A 223 5.43 7.65 -19.61
C ILE A 223 5.84 8.59 -20.75
N ARG A 224 5.52 8.23 -22.00
CA ARG A 224 5.86 9.06 -23.17
C ARG A 224 5.17 10.43 -23.18
N PRO A 225 3.86 10.54 -22.92
CA PRO A 225 3.20 11.84 -22.90
C PRO A 225 3.79 12.84 -21.90
N LEU A 226 4.25 12.36 -20.74
CA LEU A 226 4.91 13.21 -19.74
C LEU A 226 6.42 13.33 -19.91
N GLY A 227 7.00 12.68 -20.93
CA GLY A 227 8.44 12.73 -21.19
C GLY A 227 9.29 12.13 -20.07
N LEU A 228 8.84 11.02 -19.45
CA LEU A 228 9.58 10.28 -18.43
C LEU A 228 10.58 9.34 -19.11
N ALA A 229 11.70 9.91 -19.58
CA ALA A 229 12.61 9.25 -20.53
C ALA A 229 13.27 7.98 -19.95
N GLU A 230 13.52 7.97 -18.65
CA GLU A 230 14.25 6.92 -17.94
C GLU A 230 13.34 5.97 -17.15
N THR A 231 12.01 6.20 -17.19
CA THR A 231 11.02 5.40 -16.45
C THR A 231 10.52 4.22 -17.28
N ARG A 232 10.47 3.03 -16.69
CA ARG A 232 9.97 1.80 -17.35
C ARG A 232 9.25 0.90 -16.34
N ILE A 233 8.41 0.02 -16.87
CA ILE A 233 7.89 -1.12 -16.12
C ILE A 233 8.87 -2.28 -16.29
N GLY A 234 9.30 -2.85 -15.17
CA GLY A 234 10.35 -3.86 -15.15
C GLY A 234 11.77 -3.27 -15.21
N VAL A 235 12.73 -4.13 -15.45
CA VAL A 235 14.15 -3.77 -15.60
C VAL A 235 14.64 -4.32 -16.94
N PRO A 236 14.51 -3.57 -18.05
CA PRO A 236 15.09 -3.96 -19.34
C PRO A 236 16.61 -4.14 -19.24
N ASP A 237 17.19 -5.00 -20.09
CA ASP A 237 18.62 -5.30 -20.03
C ASP A 237 19.52 -4.07 -20.19
N TRP A 238 19.15 -3.14 -21.07
CA TRP A 238 19.88 -1.88 -21.27
C TRP A 238 19.81 -0.90 -20.08
N GLN A 239 18.90 -1.13 -19.15
CA GLN A 239 18.79 -0.33 -17.92
C GLN A 239 19.57 -0.93 -16.74
N ALA A 240 19.97 -2.19 -16.84
CA ALA A 240 20.63 -2.88 -15.73
C ALA A 240 21.96 -2.25 -15.33
N GLU A 241 22.66 -1.62 -16.28
CA GLU A 241 23.95 -0.97 -16.05
C GLU A 241 23.88 0.23 -15.09
N HIS A 242 22.75 0.94 -15.08
CA HIS A 242 22.55 2.12 -14.25
C HIS A 242 21.58 1.88 -13.06
N LEU A 243 21.12 0.65 -12.87
CA LEU A 243 20.27 0.31 -11.74
C LEU A 243 21.11 0.23 -10.48
N ALA A 244 20.72 0.98 -9.45
CA ALA A 244 21.32 0.86 -8.13
C ALA A 244 21.20 -0.58 -7.63
N ALA A 245 22.25 -1.07 -6.98
CA ALA A 245 22.28 -2.45 -6.51
C ALA A 245 21.31 -2.66 -5.32
N CYS A 246 20.79 -3.86 -5.24
CA CYS A 246 20.04 -4.30 -4.07
C CYS A 246 20.98 -4.47 -2.88
N HIS A 247 20.65 -3.87 -1.73
CA HIS A 247 21.36 -4.07 -0.48
C HIS A 247 20.40 -4.46 0.64
N SER A 248 20.84 -5.37 1.49
CA SER A 248 20.14 -5.80 2.70
C SER A 248 21.15 -6.08 3.82
N TRP A 249 20.68 -6.47 5.00
CA TRP A 249 21.56 -6.84 6.08
C TRP A 249 21.58 -8.35 6.27
N ASP A 250 22.76 -8.91 6.47
CA ASP A 250 22.91 -10.31 6.87
C ASP A 250 22.54 -10.52 8.35
N ALA A 251 22.60 -11.76 8.81
CA ALA A 251 22.31 -12.14 10.19
C ALA A 251 23.23 -11.47 11.23
N SER A 252 24.42 -10.98 10.83
CA SER A 252 25.34 -10.24 11.69
C SER A 252 25.03 -8.76 11.75
N GLY A 253 24.12 -8.27 10.91
CA GLY A 253 23.76 -6.86 10.76
C GLY A 253 24.71 -6.10 9.83
N GLN A 254 25.55 -6.79 9.05
CA GLN A 254 26.37 -6.18 8.01
C GLN A 254 25.56 -5.94 6.75
N LEU A 255 25.82 -4.79 6.11
CA LEU A 255 25.25 -4.46 4.81
C LEU A 255 25.91 -5.31 3.73
N VAL A 256 25.08 -6.06 3.00
CA VAL A 256 25.52 -6.96 1.92
C VAL A 256 24.71 -6.70 0.67
N LYS A 257 25.28 -7.01 -0.49
CA LYS A 257 24.55 -7.01 -1.74
C LYS A 257 23.55 -8.16 -1.75
N CYS A 258 22.29 -7.86 -2.02
CA CYS A 258 21.23 -8.85 -2.14
C CYS A 258 20.94 -9.20 -3.62
N GLN A 259 20.24 -10.30 -3.83
CA GLN A 259 19.75 -10.65 -5.15
C GLN A 259 18.40 -9.96 -5.39
N ALA A 260 18.32 -9.11 -6.41
CA ALA A 260 17.07 -8.49 -6.81
C ALA A 260 16.06 -9.55 -7.29
N LYS A 261 14.79 -9.36 -6.96
CA LYS A 261 13.68 -10.14 -7.47
C LYS A 261 12.94 -9.33 -8.54
N PHE A 262 12.32 -10.02 -9.47
CA PHE A 262 11.59 -9.46 -10.61
C PHE A 262 10.11 -9.74 -10.44
N ALA A 263 9.25 -8.75 -10.70
CA ALA A 263 7.81 -8.99 -10.65
C ALA A 263 7.40 -9.97 -11.76
N ARG A 264 6.54 -10.92 -11.39
CA ARG A 264 5.90 -11.78 -12.41
C ARG A 264 4.90 -10.95 -13.22
N GLU A 265 4.75 -11.29 -14.49
CA GLU A 265 3.66 -10.75 -15.30
C GLU A 265 2.33 -10.95 -14.57
N GLY A 266 1.45 -9.96 -14.62
CA GLY A 266 0.23 -9.92 -13.81
C GLY A 266 0.40 -9.27 -12.43
N TYR A 267 1.63 -9.00 -11.96
CA TYR A 267 1.89 -8.27 -10.70
C TYR A 267 2.70 -6.99 -10.91
N GLN A 268 3.15 -6.71 -12.12
CA GLN A 268 3.99 -5.56 -12.44
C GLN A 268 3.37 -4.22 -12.00
N ALA A 269 2.05 -4.09 -12.10
CA ALA A 269 1.32 -2.90 -11.69
C ALA A 269 1.46 -2.59 -10.19
N ALA A 270 1.70 -3.63 -9.37
CA ALA A 270 1.78 -3.47 -7.92
C ALA A 270 3.12 -2.91 -7.44
N GLY A 271 4.22 -3.00 -8.24
CA GLY A 271 5.50 -2.59 -7.69
C GLY A 271 6.72 -2.63 -8.62
N ASP A 272 6.56 -2.64 -9.95
CA ASP A 272 7.67 -2.92 -10.86
C ASP A 272 8.13 -1.73 -11.71
N VAL A 273 7.88 -0.50 -11.25
CA VAL A 273 8.41 0.70 -11.92
C VAL A 273 9.87 0.93 -11.52
N THR A 274 10.70 1.20 -12.54
CA THR A 274 12.08 1.69 -12.41
C THR A 274 12.14 3.10 -12.95
N THR A 275 12.83 4.02 -12.28
CA THR A 275 12.84 5.46 -12.62
C THR A 275 14.09 6.15 -12.09
N THR A 276 14.23 7.45 -12.36
CA THR A 276 15.29 8.35 -11.86
C THR A 276 14.68 9.49 -11.05
N GLY A 277 15.52 10.26 -10.34
CA GLY A 277 15.10 11.47 -9.64
C GLY A 277 14.49 12.51 -10.59
N SER A 278 15.11 12.73 -11.75
CA SER A 278 14.61 13.69 -12.75
C SER A 278 13.22 13.32 -13.29
N ASP A 279 12.98 12.06 -13.59
CA ASP A 279 11.65 11.61 -14.02
C ASP A 279 10.62 11.75 -12.89
N MET A 280 11.02 11.48 -11.64
CA MET A 280 10.13 11.68 -10.49
C MET A 280 9.83 13.16 -10.23
N ALA A 281 10.76 14.08 -10.53
CA ALA A 281 10.48 15.51 -10.52
C ALA A 281 9.38 15.88 -11.52
N ARG A 282 9.48 15.38 -12.76
CA ARG A 282 8.44 15.56 -13.79
C ARG A 282 7.10 14.96 -13.37
N PHE A 283 7.14 13.74 -12.83
CA PHE A 283 5.95 13.05 -12.35
C PHE A 283 5.23 13.83 -11.24
N MET A 284 5.95 14.24 -10.19
CA MET A 284 5.39 15.05 -9.11
C MET A 284 4.86 16.40 -9.61
N SER A 285 5.59 17.06 -10.53
CA SER A 285 5.14 18.30 -11.14
C SER A 285 3.83 18.12 -11.91
N ALA A 286 3.67 17.01 -12.65
CA ALA A 286 2.41 16.69 -13.32
C ALA A 286 1.27 16.49 -12.31
N LEU A 287 1.50 15.72 -11.23
CA LEU A 287 0.48 15.48 -10.20
C LEU A 287 0.06 16.77 -9.48
N LEU A 288 1.00 17.64 -9.14
CA LEU A 288 0.70 18.94 -8.51
C LEU A 288 -0.06 19.90 -9.45
N ASN A 289 -0.02 19.64 -10.75
CA ASN A 289 -0.69 20.44 -11.76
C ASN A 289 -1.89 19.73 -12.42
N GLY A 290 -2.60 18.90 -11.66
CA GLY A 290 -3.85 18.28 -12.13
C GLY A 290 -3.63 17.21 -13.22
N GLY A 291 -2.48 16.55 -13.23
CA GLY A 291 -2.11 15.55 -14.24
C GLY A 291 -1.56 16.17 -15.53
N CYS A 292 -1.19 17.46 -15.51
CA CYS A 292 -0.72 18.20 -16.68
C CYS A 292 0.75 18.63 -16.54
N LEU A 293 1.55 18.44 -17.58
CA LEU A 293 2.92 18.92 -17.68
C LEU A 293 3.24 19.35 -19.11
N ASP A 294 3.93 20.48 -19.29
CA ASP A 294 4.40 21.00 -20.59
C ASP A 294 3.30 21.04 -21.67
N GLY A 295 2.08 21.40 -21.28
CA GLY A 295 0.92 21.47 -22.19
C GLY A 295 0.23 20.13 -22.44
N THR A 296 0.73 19.03 -21.93
CA THR A 296 0.12 17.71 -22.04
C THR A 296 -0.59 17.34 -20.75
N CYS A 297 -1.86 16.95 -20.83
CA CYS A 297 -2.64 16.42 -19.70
C CYS A 297 -2.91 14.93 -19.95
N VAL A 298 -2.62 14.09 -18.97
CA VAL A 298 -2.82 12.63 -19.08
C VAL A 298 -4.20 12.17 -18.65
N LEU A 299 -4.94 13.02 -17.91
CA LEU A 299 -6.32 12.80 -17.51
C LEU A 299 -7.13 14.09 -17.70
N ARG A 300 -8.44 13.94 -17.86
CA ARG A 300 -9.39 15.03 -17.75
C ARG A 300 -9.45 15.54 -16.31
N PRO A 301 -9.75 16.83 -16.06
CA PRO A 301 -9.80 17.39 -14.71
C PRO A 301 -10.76 16.63 -13.77
N GLU A 302 -11.91 16.19 -14.28
CA GLU A 302 -12.91 15.47 -13.50
C GLU A 302 -12.39 14.11 -13.04
N THR A 303 -11.69 13.39 -13.90
CA THR A 303 -11.09 12.08 -13.60
C THR A 303 -9.88 12.23 -12.68
N PHE A 304 -9.07 13.27 -12.88
CA PHE A 304 -8.00 13.59 -11.96
C PHE A 304 -8.54 13.97 -10.56
N GLY A 305 -9.66 14.69 -10.50
CA GLY A 305 -10.38 14.98 -9.25
C GLY A 305 -10.80 13.70 -8.52
N GLN A 306 -11.33 12.69 -9.23
CA GLN A 306 -11.66 11.39 -8.63
C GLN A 306 -10.41 10.64 -8.14
N PHE A 307 -9.29 10.71 -8.88
CA PHE A 307 -8.03 10.10 -8.46
C PHE A 307 -7.56 10.62 -7.11
N THR A 308 -7.67 11.92 -6.88
CA THR A 308 -7.16 12.61 -5.69
C THR A 308 -8.22 12.86 -4.62
N ASP A 309 -9.46 12.42 -4.81
CA ASP A 309 -10.52 12.55 -3.81
C ASP A 309 -10.30 11.57 -2.65
N LEU A 310 -9.56 12.02 -1.67
CA LEU A 310 -9.21 11.25 -0.47
C LEU A 310 -10.43 10.96 0.43
N ASP A 311 -11.52 11.69 0.24
CA ASP A 311 -12.72 11.57 1.08
C ASP A 311 -13.75 10.58 0.49
N MET A 312 -13.64 10.28 -0.81
CA MET A 312 -14.56 9.40 -1.55
C MET A 312 -14.78 8.04 -0.87
N ASN A 313 -13.71 7.46 -0.37
CA ASN A 313 -13.73 6.13 0.25
C ASN A 313 -13.48 6.16 1.77
N ARG A 314 -13.58 7.32 2.40
CA ARG A 314 -13.30 7.47 3.82
C ARG A 314 -14.33 6.72 4.67
N LEU A 315 -13.89 5.76 5.46
CA LEU A 315 -14.77 4.94 6.31
C LEU A 315 -15.06 5.58 7.67
N HIS A 316 -14.19 6.45 8.14
CA HIS A 316 -14.37 7.18 9.40
C HIS A 316 -13.92 8.64 9.22
N PRO A 317 -14.68 9.65 9.68
CA PRO A 317 -14.37 11.07 9.44
C PRO A 317 -12.99 11.52 9.93
N VAL A 318 -12.45 10.86 10.97
CA VAL A 318 -11.13 11.17 11.55
C VAL A 318 -10.00 10.32 10.94
N ALA A 319 -10.32 9.22 10.27
CA ALA A 319 -9.32 8.37 9.64
C ALA A 319 -8.63 9.06 8.46
N LEU A 320 -7.43 8.62 8.14
CA LEU A 320 -6.77 9.01 6.88
C LEU A 320 -7.59 8.50 5.69
N GLY A 321 -7.72 9.34 4.68
CA GLY A 321 -8.51 9.04 3.49
C GLY A 321 -7.75 8.26 2.44
N MET A 322 -8.50 7.74 1.48
CA MET A 322 -7.96 7.01 0.33
C MET A 322 -8.69 7.42 -0.94
N GLY A 323 -7.93 7.88 -1.92
CA GLY A 323 -8.38 8.06 -3.29
C GLY A 323 -8.26 6.77 -4.10
N LEU A 324 -7.89 6.87 -5.36
CA LEU A 324 -7.70 5.73 -6.25
C LEU A 324 -6.21 5.35 -6.31
N LEU A 325 -5.74 4.49 -5.40
CA LEU A 325 -4.35 4.09 -5.15
C LEU A 325 -3.42 5.24 -4.73
N ILE A 326 -3.95 6.36 -4.31
CA ILE A 326 -3.25 7.43 -3.61
C ILE A 326 -3.89 7.61 -2.24
N TYR A 327 -3.11 7.79 -1.18
CA TYR A 327 -3.65 7.90 0.15
C TYR A 327 -3.22 9.17 0.88
N GLU A 328 -4.03 9.56 1.82
CA GLU A 328 -3.77 10.70 2.69
C GLU A 328 -2.62 10.37 3.65
N LYS A 329 -1.76 11.36 3.84
CA LYS A 329 -0.70 11.38 4.85
C LYS A 329 -0.92 12.57 5.77
N ASP A 330 -0.70 12.40 7.05
CA ASP A 330 -0.57 13.50 8.02
C ASP A 330 0.91 13.72 8.29
N ILE A 331 1.44 14.81 7.78
CA ILE A 331 2.85 15.17 7.96
C ILE A 331 2.93 16.41 8.84
N SER A 332 3.12 16.19 10.14
CA SER A 332 3.19 17.26 11.15
C SER A 332 1.98 18.21 11.08
N GLY A 333 0.78 17.63 11.04
CA GLY A 333 -0.49 18.36 10.98
C GLY A 333 -0.85 18.91 9.60
N ARG A 334 -0.04 18.67 8.58
CA ARG A 334 -0.34 19.07 7.18
C ARG A 334 -0.99 17.91 6.44
N ARG A 335 -2.07 18.22 5.75
CA ARG A 335 -2.70 17.26 4.84
C ARG A 335 -1.83 17.09 3.61
N ALA A 336 -1.24 15.91 3.48
CA ALA A 336 -0.47 15.52 2.32
C ALA A 336 -1.12 14.29 1.67
N MET A 337 -0.68 13.94 0.47
CA MET A 337 -1.11 12.73 -0.22
C MET A 337 0.07 12.10 -0.96
N GLY A 338 0.00 10.79 -1.20
CA GLY A 338 1.07 10.12 -1.90
C GLY A 338 0.99 8.61 -1.82
N HIS A 339 2.14 7.99 -1.95
CA HIS A 339 2.30 6.54 -1.79
C HIS A 339 3.73 6.22 -1.36
N ASP A 340 3.88 5.24 -0.47
CA ASP A 340 5.18 4.71 -0.09
C ASP A 340 5.45 3.41 -0.86
N GLY A 341 6.72 3.06 -0.99
CA GLY A 341 7.15 1.88 -1.72
C GLY A 341 8.25 1.11 -1.02
N GLY A 342 8.11 -0.19 -0.98
CA GLY A 342 9.13 -1.11 -0.52
C GLY A 342 9.37 -2.21 -1.53
N GLN A 343 10.62 -2.46 -1.83
CA GLN A 343 11.04 -3.56 -2.67
C GLN A 343 12.47 -3.93 -2.29
N ASP A 344 12.91 -5.14 -2.66
CA ASP A 344 14.26 -5.59 -2.33
C ASP A 344 15.31 -4.50 -2.62
N GLY A 345 15.97 -4.05 -1.57
CA GLY A 345 17.02 -3.05 -1.61
C GLY A 345 16.55 -1.59 -1.72
N PHE A 346 15.25 -1.30 -1.70
CA PHE A 346 14.75 0.07 -1.86
C PHE A 346 13.57 0.36 -0.93
N SER A 347 13.67 1.46 -0.20
CA SER A 347 12.54 2.09 0.52
C SER A 347 12.29 3.47 -0.08
N THR A 348 11.09 3.70 -0.56
CA THR A 348 10.72 4.93 -1.28
C THR A 348 9.53 5.61 -0.62
N SER A 349 9.49 6.91 -0.68
CA SER A 349 8.32 7.71 -0.32
C SER A 349 8.10 8.78 -1.39
N LEU A 350 6.87 8.94 -1.81
CA LEU A 350 6.40 10.06 -2.61
C LEU A 350 5.32 10.78 -1.82
N THR A 351 5.57 12.04 -1.49
CA THR A 351 4.66 12.87 -0.71
C THR A 351 4.41 14.19 -1.42
N LEU A 352 3.15 14.50 -1.64
CA LEU A 352 2.68 15.76 -2.22
C LEU A 352 1.99 16.57 -1.14
N PHE A 353 2.32 17.85 -1.05
CA PHE A 353 1.70 18.87 -0.22
C PHE A 353 0.90 19.82 -1.13
N PRO A 354 -0.37 19.53 -1.42
CA PRO A 354 -1.14 20.29 -2.41
C PRO A 354 -1.27 21.77 -2.06
N GLU A 355 -1.45 22.10 -0.78
CA GLU A 355 -1.61 23.49 -0.32
C GLU A 355 -0.34 24.32 -0.55
N SER A 356 0.83 23.73 -0.36
CA SER A 356 2.13 24.37 -0.58
C SER A 356 2.65 24.15 -2.00
N ARG A 357 1.96 23.33 -2.81
CA ARG A 357 2.36 22.91 -4.16
C ARG A 357 3.75 22.30 -4.21
N VAL A 358 4.14 21.58 -3.15
CA VAL A 358 5.44 20.95 -2.98
C VAL A 358 5.30 19.43 -3.12
N GLY A 359 6.22 18.81 -3.85
CA GLY A 359 6.40 17.38 -3.93
C GLY A 359 7.77 16.97 -3.40
N VAL A 360 7.82 15.89 -2.63
CA VAL A 360 9.04 15.30 -2.09
C VAL A 360 9.08 13.83 -2.47
N PHE A 361 10.17 13.41 -3.09
CA PHE A 361 10.48 12.02 -3.36
C PHE A 361 11.78 11.65 -2.68
N VAL A 362 11.76 10.57 -1.91
CA VAL A 362 12.94 9.99 -1.24
C VAL A 362 13.03 8.53 -1.63
N SER A 363 14.18 8.10 -2.14
CA SER A 363 14.49 6.69 -2.38
C SER A 363 15.77 6.33 -1.66
N LEU A 364 15.68 5.51 -0.62
CA LEU A 364 16.81 4.95 0.12
C LEU A 364 17.18 3.60 -0.49
N PHE A 365 18.49 3.35 -0.70
CA PHE A 365 18.97 2.09 -1.29
C PHE A 365 19.14 1.01 -0.22
N SER A 366 18.08 0.83 0.55
CA SER A 366 17.99 -0.16 1.60
C SER A 366 16.53 -0.47 1.88
N PHE A 367 16.24 -1.72 2.16
CA PHE A 367 14.92 -2.16 2.56
C PHE A 367 15.04 -3.26 3.62
N VAL A 368 14.27 -3.14 4.69
CA VAL A 368 14.11 -4.22 5.66
C VAL A 368 13.14 -5.24 5.07
N GLY A 369 13.64 -6.06 4.18
CA GLY A 369 12.90 -7.22 3.67
C GLY A 369 13.01 -8.42 4.61
N ILE A 370 12.23 -9.45 4.33
CA ILE A 370 12.36 -10.72 5.01
C ILE A 370 13.77 -11.26 4.70
N PRO A 371 14.56 -11.69 5.73
CA PRO A 371 15.92 -12.15 5.53
C PRO A 371 16.01 -13.24 4.46
N GLU A 372 17.10 -13.24 3.68
CA GLU A 372 17.28 -14.20 2.58
C GLU A 372 17.44 -15.66 3.06
N ASP A 373 17.97 -15.85 4.27
CA ASP A 373 18.07 -17.16 4.90
C ASP A 373 16.77 -17.48 5.66
N TRP A 374 15.87 -18.15 4.99
CA TRP A 374 14.58 -18.62 5.52
C TRP A 374 14.72 -19.70 6.61
N LYS A 375 15.59 -19.47 7.60
CA LYS A 375 15.58 -20.32 8.80
C LYS A 375 14.39 -19.92 9.67
N LEU A 376 13.71 -20.90 10.23
CA LEU A 376 12.60 -20.67 11.15
C LEU A 376 12.98 -19.67 12.27
N SER A 377 14.23 -19.74 12.76
CA SER A 377 14.78 -18.79 13.72
C SER A 377 14.78 -17.35 13.20
N THR A 378 15.12 -17.14 11.93
CA THR A 378 15.20 -15.81 11.31
C THR A 378 13.80 -15.24 11.05
N ILE A 379 12.83 -16.08 10.67
CA ILE A 379 11.42 -15.71 10.55
C ILE A 379 10.85 -15.35 11.93
N VAL A 380 11.13 -16.15 12.94
CA VAL A 380 10.70 -15.89 14.32
C VAL A 380 11.33 -14.60 14.85
N ASP A 381 12.62 -14.39 14.62
CA ASP A 381 13.30 -13.14 14.99
C ASP A 381 12.74 -11.92 14.26
N PHE A 382 12.42 -12.04 12.97
CA PHE A 382 11.76 -10.98 12.20
C PHE A 382 10.36 -10.64 12.73
N ILE A 383 9.59 -11.65 13.13
CA ILE A 383 8.23 -11.46 13.67
C ILE A 383 8.28 -10.93 15.11
N ILE A 384 9.17 -11.44 15.95
CA ILE A 384 9.21 -11.15 17.39
C ILE A 384 10.10 -9.94 17.70
N ARG A 385 11.26 -9.85 17.06
CA ARG A 385 12.22 -8.76 17.24
C ARG A 385 12.06 -7.80 16.07
N ARG A 386 11.21 -6.81 16.20
CA ARG A 386 11.12 -5.74 15.19
C ARG A 386 12.50 -5.33 14.72
N PRO A 387 12.73 -5.20 13.41
CA PRO A 387 14.04 -4.83 12.90
C PRO A 387 14.54 -3.56 13.61
N ARG A 388 15.77 -3.56 14.08
CA ARG A 388 16.39 -2.41 14.76
C ARG A 388 16.53 -1.20 13.83
N ARG A 389 16.37 -1.40 12.51
CA ARG A 389 16.52 -0.40 11.46
C ARG A 389 15.19 -0.24 10.74
N ASP A 390 14.79 1.00 10.54
CA ASP A 390 13.50 1.37 9.96
C ASP A 390 13.69 2.43 8.88
N PRO A 391 14.09 2.05 7.64
CA PRO A 391 14.25 3.00 6.55
C PRO A 391 12.98 3.79 6.25
N TYR A 392 11.80 3.18 6.36
CA TYR A 392 10.53 3.89 6.20
C TYR A 392 10.31 4.95 7.27
N GLY A 393 10.51 4.59 8.53
CA GLY A 393 10.42 5.57 9.61
C GLY A 393 11.45 6.67 9.47
N ASN A 394 12.63 6.39 8.88
CA ASN A 394 13.64 7.42 8.59
C ASN A 394 13.16 8.39 7.51
N THR A 395 12.54 7.89 6.41
CA THR A 395 11.96 8.76 5.38
C THR A 395 10.84 9.62 5.95
N LEU A 396 9.92 9.02 6.70
CA LEU A 396 8.82 9.76 7.32
C LEU A 396 9.33 10.85 8.30
N ARG A 397 10.30 10.53 9.14
CA ARG A 397 10.93 11.53 10.05
C ARG A 397 11.59 12.67 9.29
N ALA A 398 12.27 12.38 8.17
CA ALA A 398 12.87 13.41 7.34
C ALA A 398 11.80 14.30 6.69
N GLU A 399 10.71 13.71 6.17
CA GLU A 399 9.59 14.46 5.60
C GLU A 399 8.87 15.34 6.65
N GLN A 400 8.68 14.83 7.87
CA GLN A 400 8.10 15.59 8.98
C GLN A 400 8.96 16.80 9.34
N ARG A 401 10.26 16.59 9.55
CA ARG A 401 11.21 17.69 9.85
C ARG A 401 11.32 18.69 8.70
N PHE A 402 11.30 18.21 7.43
CA PHE A 402 11.28 19.09 6.26
C PHE A 402 10.04 19.98 6.25
N ALA A 403 8.88 19.39 6.48
CA ALA A 403 7.62 20.12 6.50
C ALA A 403 7.58 21.14 7.65
N GLU A 404 8.08 20.79 8.83
CA GLU A 404 8.17 21.70 9.98
C GLU A 404 9.12 22.89 9.74
N ALA A 405 10.27 22.61 9.13
CA ALA A 405 11.34 23.61 8.99
C ALA A 405 11.14 24.54 7.78
N LEU A 406 10.52 24.07 6.71
CA LEU A 406 10.54 24.73 5.41
C LEU A 406 9.17 25.03 4.80
N LEU A 407 8.11 24.33 5.21
CA LEU A 407 6.77 24.61 4.71
C LEU A 407 6.01 25.57 5.63
N PRO A 408 5.04 26.33 5.10
CA PRO A 408 4.17 27.16 5.92
C PRO A 408 3.51 26.37 7.04
N ALA A 409 3.21 27.02 8.16
CA ALA A 409 2.46 26.40 9.24
C ALA A 409 1.14 25.82 8.71
N PRO A 410 0.68 24.66 9.20
CA PRO A 410 -0.58 24.10 8.75
C PRO A 410 -1.70 25.09 9.02
N VAL A 411 -2.53 25.34 8.03
CA VAL A 411 -3.83 26.00 8.22
C VAL A 411 -4.62 25.05 9.11
N ALA A 412 -5.22 25.57 10.21
CA ALA A 412 -5.85 24.78 11.27
C ALA A 412 -6.53 23.50 10.78
N PRO A 413 -6.39 22.38 11.49
CA PRO A 413 -6.68 21.07 10.96
C PRO A 413 -8.10 21.03 10.37
N ALA A 414 -8.21 20.78 9.08
CA ALA A 414 -9.47 20.59 8.38
C ALA A 414 -10.26 19.34 8.85
N ARG A 415 -9.74 18.63 9.85
CA ARG A 415 -10.42 17.51 10.48
C ARG A 415 -11.39 18.03 11.51
N VAL A 416 -12.59 18.36 11.04
CA VAL A 416 -13.72 18.63 11.92
C VAL A 416 -13.99 17.36 12.72
N ARG A 417 -13.82 17.41 14.05
CA ARG A 417 -14.36 16.36 14.92
C ARG A 417 -15.85 16.22 14.57
N PRO A 418 -16.32 15.00 14.28
CA PRO A 418 -17.74 14.84 13.99
C PRO A 418 -18.51 15.37 15.20
N SER A 419 -19.33 16.38 14.99
CA SER A 419 -20.24 16.93 15.99
C SER A 419 -21.42 16.00 16.31
N GLN A 420 -21.52 14.88 15.59
CA GLN A 420 -22.53 13.87 15.85
C GLN A 420 -21.91 12.78 16.71
N PRO A 421 -22.55 12.43 17.86
CA PRO A 421 -22.25 11.18 18.50
C PRO A 421 -22.47 10.07 17.47
N ALA A 422 -21.47 9.19 17.28
CA ALA A 422 -21.76 7.93 16.60
C ALA A 422 -22.97 7.33 17.31
N ALA A 423 -23.98 6.95 16.54
CA ALA A 423 -25.15 6.26 17.08
C ALA A 423 -24.63 5.21 18.08
N ASP A 424 -25.11 5.31 19.32
CA ASP A 424 -24.78 4.57 20.53
C ASP A 424 -23.92 3.32 20.28
N LEU A 425 -22.58 3.50 20.22
CA LEU A 425 -21.66 2.39 20.28
C LEU A 425 -21.68 1.87 21.71
N GLU A 426 -22.52 0.88 21.96
CA GLU A 426 -22.51 0.17 23.22
C GLU A 426 -21.09 -0.39 23.44
N LEU A 427 -20.37 0.12 24.44
CA LEU A 427 -18.98 -0.23 24.72
C LEU A 427 -18.78 -1.74 24.84
N SER A 428 -19.72 -2.43 25.48
CA SER A 428 -19.71 -3.88 25.60
C SER A 428 -19.62 -4.58 24.24
N SER A 429 -20.23 -3.98 23.22
CA SER A 429 -20.22 -4.51 21.86
C SER A 429 -18.89 -4.37 21.13
N LEU A 430 -17.95 -3.55 21.63
CA LEU A 430 -16.63 -3.36 21.06
C LEU A 430 -15.61 -4.40 21.56
N ALA A 431 -15.87 -5.04 22.69
CA ALA A 431 -14.97 -6.07 23.20
C ALA A 431 -14.84 -7.23 22.22
N GLY A 432 -13.63 -7.74 22.06
CA GLY A 432 -13.36 -8.88 21.18
C GLY A 432 -11.99 -8.85 20.56
N ASN A 433 -11.76 -9.79 19.66
CA ASN A 433 -10.52 -9.89 18.90
C ASN A 433 -10.71 -9.34 17.49
N TYR A 434 -9.77 -8.52 17.07
CA TYR A 434 -9.74 -7.89 15.77
C TYR A 434 -8.52 -8.40 15.01
N VAL A 435 -8.73 -8.85 13.78
CA VAL A 435 -7.68 -9.39 12.91
C VAL A 435 -7.47 -8.45 11.74
N THR A 436 -6.20 -8.27 11.38
CA THR A 436 -5.84 -7.41 10.26
C THR A 436 -6.45 -7.91 8.96
N THR A 437 -6.81 -6.97 8.09
CA THR A 437 -7.23 -7.26 6.72
C THR A 437 -6.03 -7.51 5.77
N GLN A 438 -4.80 -7.30 6.24
CA GLN A 438 -3.61 -7.40 5.39
C GLN A 438 -3.13 -8.82 5.13
N PHE A 439 -3.46 -9.82 5.97
CA PHE A 439 -2.97 -11.19 5.83
C PHE A 439 -4.14 -12.16 5.65
N GLY A 440 -4.73 -12.19 4.49
CA GLY A 440 -5.91 -13.01 4.21
C GLY A 440 -5.75 -13.98 3.05
N GLY A 441 -4.53 -14.13 2.52
CA GLY A 441 -4.24 -15.01 1.40
C GLY A 441 -4.69 -16.46 1.62
N PRO A 442 -4.81 -17.25 0.54
CA PRO A 442 -5.27 -18.63 0.62
C PRO A 442 -4.23 -19.57 1.25
N MET A 443 -2.98 -19.12 1.44
CA MET A 443 -1.92 -19.94 2.00
C MET A 443 -2.08 -20.11 3.52
N LEU A 444 -1.72 -21.29 4.01
CA LEU A 444 -1.79 -21.61 5.45
C LEU A 444 -0.96 -20.62 6.30
N LEU A 445 0.21 -20.21 5.81
CA LEU A 445 1.07 -19.25 6.51
C LEU A 445 0.40 -17.88 6.65
N ASP A 446 -0.28 -17.38 5.63
CA ASP A 446 -1.04 -16.13 5.70
C ASP A 446 -2.14 -16.21 6.77
N GLN A 447 -2.85 -17.35 6.84
CA GLN A 447 -3.88 -17.59 7.84
C GLN A 447 -3.28 -17.66 9.26
N VAL A 448 -2.12 -18.30 9.42
CA VAL A 448 -1.41 -18.39 10.71
C VAL A 448 -0.96 -17.00 11.17
N LEU A 449 -0.34 -16.21 10.30
CA LEU A 449 0.10 -14.85 10.63
C LEU A 449 -1.07 -13.96 11.01
N ARG A 450 -2.18 -14.04 10.29
CA ARG A 450 -3.41 -13.29 10.58
C ARG A 450 -3.96 -13.57 11.97
N VAL A 451 -3.91 -14.82 12.41
CA VAL A 451 -4.44 -15.25 13.70
C VAL A 451 -3.43 -15.06 14.83
N ALA A 452 -2.13 -15.08 14.52
CA ALA A 452 -1.05 -14.95 15.52
C ALA A 452 -0.92 -13.51 16.07
N THR A 453 -1.47 -12.51 15.40
CA THR A 453 -1.34 -11.09 15.77
C THR A 453 -2.67 -10.37 15.93
N PRO A 454 -3.67 -10.93 16.67
CA PRO A 454 -4.94 -10.24 16.87
C PRO A 454 -4.75 -9.03 17.78
N LEU A 455 -5.56 -7.99 17.58
CA LEU A 455 -5.73 -6.92 18.53
C LEU A 455 -6.86 -7.32 19.49
N ALA A 456 -6.53 -7.53 20.76
CA ALA A 456 -7.53 -7.83 21.78
C ALA A 456 -8.06 -6.53 22.37
N VAL A 457 -9.36 -6.29 22.24
CA VAL A 457 -10.05 -5.16 22.85
C VAL A 457 -10.84 -5.65 24.05
N SER A 458 -10.60 -5.05 25.21
CA SER A 458 -11.37 -5.26 26.42
C SER A 458 -11.99 -3.95 26.89
N VAL A 459 -13.15 -4.04 27.56
CA VAL A 459 -13.83 -2.90 28.15
C VAL A 459 -13.48 -2.82 29.64
N ASP A 460 -13.15 -1.62 30.12
CA ASP A 460 -12.77 -1.32 31.49
C ASP A 460 -13.58 -0.07 31.97
N GLY A 461 -14.75 -0.28 32.55
CA GLY A 461 -15.69 0.78 32.87
C GLY A 461 -16.16 1.54 31.60
N GLU A 462 -15.89 2.84 31.54
CA GLU A 462 -16.22 3.72 30.41
C GLU A 462 -15.08 3.84 29.38
N ALA A 463 -14.07 2.99 29.48
CA ALA A 463 -12.90 3.01 28.63
C ALA A 463 -12.65 1.64 27.98
N ILE A 464 -11.75 1.62 27.01
CA ILE A 464 -11.26 0.39 26.40
C ILE A 464 -9.76 0.22 26.63
N ARG A 465 -9.31 -1.02 26.55
CA ARG A 465 -7.89 -1.37 26.44
C ARG A 465 -7.65 -2.16 25.16
N VAL A 466 -6.57 -1.84 24.47
CA VAL A 466 -6.14 -2.56 23.26
C VAL A 466 -4.83 -3.28 23.59
N ASN A 467 -4.82 -4.61 23.52
CA ASN A 467 -3.71 -5.48 23.96
C ASN A 467 -3.20 -5.13 25.37
N GLY A 468 -4.13 -4.81 26.28
CA GLY A 468 -3.81 -4.42 27.67
C GLY A 468 -3.33 -2.97 27.82
N THR A 469 -2.99 -2.27 26.76
CA THR A 469 -2.64 -0.83 26.78
C THR A 469 -3.89 0.02 26.92
N GLY A 470 -3.83 1.11 27.64
CA GLY A 470 -4.94 2.03 27.92
C GLY A 470 -4.97 2.42 29.40
N PRO A 471 -5.99 3.08 29.89
CA PRO A 471 -7.33 3.20 29.28
C PRO A 471 -7.43 4.24 28.16
N PHE A 472 -8.12 3.89 27.08
CA PHE A 472 -8.54 4.83 26.04
C PHE A 472 -10.00 5.22 26.30
N ARG A 473 -10.27 6.51 26.40
CA ARG A 473 -11.61 7.05 26.70
C ARG A 473 -12.32 7.46 25.42
N HIS A 474 -13.61 7.24 25.36
CA HIS A 474 -14.44 7.67 24.24
C HIS A 474 -14.57 9.20 24.21
N THR A 475 -14.15 9.81 23.10
CA THR A 475 -14.19 11.26 22.89
C THR A 475 -15.29 11.70 21.91
N GLY A 476 -16.12 10.74 21.44
CA GLY A 476 -17.22 10.95 20.50
C GLY A 476 -16.97 10.31 19.14
N GLY A 477 -18.04 10.02 18.40
CA GLY A 477 -17.95 9.53 17.03
C GLY A 477 -17.18 8.22 16.81
N GLY A 478 -17.09 7.35 17.83
CA GLY A 478 -16.29 6.11 17.74
C GLY A 478 -14.78 6.31 17.93
N VAL A 479 -14.36 7.50 18.36
CA VAL A 479 -12.95 7.83 18.64
C VAL A 479 -12.63 7.55 20.11
N PHE A 480 -11.50 6.87 20.34
CA PHE A 480 -10.99 6.57 21.67
C PHE A 480 -9.55 7.09 21.79
N GLU A 481 -9.29 7.89 22.82
CA GLU A 481 -8.01 8.56 23.05
C GLU A 481 -7.51 8.24 24.47
N MET A 482 -6.19 8.23 24.66
CA MET A 482 -5.53 8.08 25.94
C MET A 482 -4.88 9.40 26.35
N ASP A 483 -5.04 9.81 27.62
CA ASP A 483 -4.44 11.03 28.12
C ASP A 483 -2.90 10.99 28.02
N GLY A 484 -2.31 12.01 27.43
CA GLY A 484 -0.86 12.12 27.27
C GLY A 484 -0.25 11.29 26.14
N ASP A 485 -1.07 10.60 25.33
CA ASP A 485 -0.67 9.86 24.15
C ASP A 485 -1.46 10.36 22.93
N ASN A 486 -0.78 10.52 21.80
CA ASN A 486 -1.43 10.91 20.54
C ASN A 486 -2.11 9.74 19.83
N THR A 487 -1.98 8.52 20.38
CA THR A 487 -2.62 7.32 19.80
C THR A 487 -4.13 7.42 19.91
N LYS A 488 -4.79 7.26 18.77
CA LYS A 488 -6.25 7.21 18.68
C LYS A 488 -6.68 5.87 18.10
N TRP A 489 -7.73 5.28 18.66
CA TRP A 489 -8.39 4.13 18.09
C TRP A 489 -9.76 4.53 17.57
N LEU A 490 -10.06 4.13 16.35
CA LEU A 490 -11.27 4.47 15.62
C LEU A 490 -12.10 3.20 15.42
N PHE A 491 -13.32 3.23 15.89
CA PHE A 491 -14.29 2.17 15.64
C PHE A 491 -15.33 2.64 14.64
N THR A 492 -15.47 1.90 13.57
CA THR A 492 -16.51 2.12 12.56
C THR A 492 -17.44 0.91 12.55
N ARG A 493 -18.73 1.14 12.76
CA ARG A 493 -19.75 0.11 12.59
C ARG A 493 -20.33 0.24 11.19
N THR A 494 -20.20 -0.81 10.41
CA THR A 494 -20.92 -0.97 9.14
C THR A 494 -22.16 -1.82 9.35
N GLU A 495 -22.99 -2.00 8.35
CA GLU A 495 -24.16 -2.91 8.40
C GLU A 495 -23.76 -4.36 8.76
N HIS A 496 -22.53 -4.74 8.48
CA HIS A 496 -22.09 -6.15 8.57
C HIS A 496 -21.00 -6.40 9.61
N GLU A 497 -20.17 -5.39 9.92
CA GLU A 497 -18.94 -5.61 10.67
C GLU A 497 -18.61 -4.41 11.59
N VAL A 498 -17.84 -4.69 12.63
CA VAL A 498 -17.16 -3.66 13.42
C VAL A 498 -15.70 -3.61 12.98
N LEU A 499 -15.28 -2.46 12.53
CA LEU A 499 -13.91 -2.19 12.06
C LEU A 499 -13.16 -1.43 13.14
N LEU A 500 -11.88 -1.74 13.30
CA LEU A 500 -10.95 -1.08 14.21
C LEU A 500 -9.74 -0.58 13.42
N GLN A 501 -9.45 0.69 13.55
CA GLN A 501 -8.31 1.33 12.91
C GLN A 501 -7.59 2.23 13.91
N ARG A 502 -6.25 2.34 13.79
CA ARG A 502 -5.50 3.36 14.50
C ARG A 502 -5.61 4.69 13.74
N GLY A 503 -5.88 5.79 14.45
CA GLY A 503 -6.21 7.09 13.81
C GLY A 503 -5.07 7.73 13.04
N ASP A 504 -3.83 7.36 13.36
CA ASP A 504 -2.60 7.78 12.67
C ASP A 504 -2.09 6.74 11.65
N ALA A 505 -2.76 5.59 11.56
CA ALA A 505 -2.41 4.55 10.59
C ALA A 505 -2.93 4.88 9.19
N LEU A 506 -2.27 4.32 8.19
CA LEU A 506 -2.71 4.43 6.80
C LEU A 506 -4.13 3.86 6.64
N ALA A 507 -4.87 4.37 5.66
CA ALA A 507 -6.27 3.99 5.45
C ALA A 507 -6.50 2.48 5.34
N PHE A 508 -5.53 1.74 4.84
CA PHE A 508 -5.59 0.29 4.65
C PHE A 508 -5.11 -0.54 5.86
N ASP A 509 -4.62 0.09 6.95
CA ASP A 509 -4.28 -0.60 8.20
C ASP A 509 -5.53 -0.81 9.05
N MET A 510 -6.41 -1.67 8.57
CA MET A 510 -7.71 -1.93 9.15
C MET A 510 -7.77 -3.32 9.77
N ASN A 511 -8.53 -3.43 10.84
CA ASN A 511 -8.77 -4.68 11.54
C ASN A 511 -10.27 -4.93 11.61
N VAL A 512 -10.67 -6.17 11.36
CA VAL A 512 -12.07 -6.62 11.37
C VAL A 512 -12.30 -7.48 12.59
N ARG A 513 -13.39 -7.22 13.32
CA ARG A 513 -13.78 -8.05 14.46
C ARG A 513 -14.13 -9.46 14.01
N ARG A 514 -13.54 -10.46 14.66
CA ARG A 514 -13.84 -11.88 14.38
C ARG A 514 -13.97 -12.64 15.70
N PRO A 515 -14.87 -13.61 15.79
CA PRO A 515 -14.89 -14.55 16.91
C PRO A 515 -13.63 -15.42 16.82
N TRP A 516 -12.64 -15.07 17.62
CA TRP A 516 -11.29 -15.64 17.57
C TRP A 516 -11.24 -17.16 17.70
N HIS A 517 -12.06 -17.71 18.59
CA HIS A 517 -12.10 -19.15 18.86
C HIS A 517 -12.54 -19.99 17.64
N TRP A 518 -13.22 -19.41 16.69
CA TRP A 518 -13.74 -20.14 15.53
C TRP A 518 -12.68 -20.39 14.45
N LYS A 519 -11.91 -19.37 14.09
CA LYS A 519 -10.90 -19.50 13.02
C LYS A 519 -9.53 -19.90 13.56
N ALA A 520 -9.13 -19.48 14.75
CA ALA A 520 -7.89 -19.92 15.35
C ALA A 520 -7.89 -21.43 15.60
N GLY A 521 -8.98 -21.97 16.16
CA GLY A 521 -9.11 -23.41 16.35
C GLY A 521 -9.04 -24.18 15.05
N LEU A 522 -9.73 -23.73 13.99
CA LEU A 522 -9.74 -24.39 12.69
C LEU A 522 -8.42 -24.21 11.91
N THR A 523 -7.73 -23.09 12.08
CA THR A 523 -6.45 -22.81 11.39
C THR A 523 -5.29 -23.54 12.07
N PHE A 524 -5.26 -23.58 13.40
CA PHE A 524 -4.19 -24.26 14.13
C PHE A 524 -4.44 -25.75 14.36
N LEU A 525 -5.70 -26.20 14.34
CA LEU A 525 -6.05 -27.61 14.55
C LEU A 525 -5.37 -28.54 13.55
N PRO A 526 -5.31 -28.24 12.23
CA PRO A 526 -4.56 -29.06 11.27
C PRO A 526 -3.05 -29.10 11.49
N LEU A 527 -2.48 -28.06 12.13
CA LEU A 527 -1.05 -27.98 12.43
C LEU A 527 -0.71 -28.61 13.79
N VAL A 528 -1.48 -28.26 14.81
CA VAL A 528 -1.21 -28.62 16.20
C VAL A 528 -1.67 -30.05 16.48
N LEU A 529 -2.82 -30.46 15.97
CA LEU A 529 -3.35 -31.81 16.24
C LEU A 529 -2.46 -32.92 15.70
N PRO A 530 -1.96 -32.87 14.45
CA PRO A 530 -1.01 -33.88 13.96
C PRO A 530 0.32 -33.86 14.69
N ALA A 531 0.84 -32.67 15.05
CA ALA A 531 2.06 -32.57 15.82
C ALA A 531 1.90 -33.15 17.24
N LEU A 532 0.77 -32.86 17.90
CA LEU A 532 0.41 -33.42 19.19
C LEU A 532 0.16 -34.92 19.14
N LEU A 533 -0.32 -35.45 18.01
CA LEU A 533 -0.59 -36.86 17.83
C LEU A 533 0.66 -37.63 17.35
N ALA A 534 1.54 -37.01 16.57
CA ALA A 534 2.73 -37.64 16.02
C ALA A 534 3.70 -38.09 17.12
N VAL A 535 3.95 -37.25 18.13
CA VAL A 535 4.88 -37.57 19.23
C VAL A 535 4.33 -38.70 20.12
N PRO A 536 3.11 -38.64 20.68
CA PRO A 536 2.54 -39.75 21.44
C PRO A 536 2.36 -41.01 20.58
N GLY A 537 1.99 -40.85 19.28
CA GLY A 537 1.86 -41.97 18.35
C GLY A 537 3.17 -42.69 18.11
N ALA A 538 4.27 -41.95 17.94
CA ALA A 538 5.61 -42.52 17.82
C ALA A 538 6.05 -43.21 19.11
N ILE A 539 5.90 -42.58 20.27
CA ILE A 539 6.19 -43.16 21.60
C ILE A 539 5.34 -44.42 21.79
N PHE A 540 4.06 -44.38 21.42
CA PHE A 540 3.16 -45.52 21.53
C PHE A 540 3.58 -46.67 20.60
N ALA A 541 4.04 -46.38 19.39
CA ALA A 541 4.52 -47.36 18.40
C ALA A 541 5.82 -48.03 18.82
N VAL A 542 6.74 -47.28 19.46
CA VAL A 542 8.06 -47.78 19.87
C VAL A 542 7.97 -48.62 21.16
N SER A 543 6.93 -48.52 21.95
CA SER A 543 6.77 -49.26 23.19
C SER A 543 6.74 -50.77 22.97
N ARG A 544 7.79 -51.50 23.46
CA ARG A 544 7.97 -52.96 23.33
C ARG A 544 6.88 -53.81 24.04
N ARG A 545 6.11 -53.21 24.94
CA ARG A 545 5.08 -53.90 25.76
C ARG A 545 3.68 -53.90 25.15
N ARG A 546 3.50 -53.43 23.89
CA ARG A 546 2.18 -53.29 23.30
C ARG A 546 1.88 -54.34 22.24
N SER A 547 0.61 -54.75 22.12
CA SER A 547 0.13 -55.70 21.11
C SER A 547 0.29 -55.15 19.66
N ALA A 548 0.45 -56.02 18.69
CA ALA A 548 0.66 -55.64 17.28
C ALA A 548 -0.42 -54.68 16.72
N PRO A 549 -1.74 -54.82 17.00
CA PRO A 549 -2.76 -53.86 16.52
C PRO A 549 -2.56 -52.45 17.05
N ARG A 550 -2.18 -52.32 18.35
CA ARG A 550 -1.95 -51.01 18.96
C ARG A 550 -0.68 -50.32 18.47
N ARG A 551 0.35 -51.10 18.09
CA ARG A 551 1.54 -50.57 17.42
C ARG A 551 1.19 -50.05 16.03
N ARG A 552 0.34 -50.76 15.26
CA ARG A 552 -0.11 -50.33 13.95
C ARG A 552 -0.90 -49.02 14.03
N LEU A 553 -1.76 -48.87 15.02
CA LEU A 553 -2.48 -47.61 15.26
C LEU A 553 -1.52 -46.47 15.61
N GLY A 554 -0.54 -46.68 16.48
CA GLY A 554 0.49 -45.69 16.82
C GLY A 554 1.30 -45.25 15.61
N LEU A 555 1.68 -46.21 14.74
CA LEU A 555 2.35 -45.91 13.48
C LEU A 555 1.46 -45.14 12.50
N LEU A 556 0.18 -45.48 12.37
CA LEU A 556 -0.76 -44.76 11.53
C LEU A 556 -0.93 -43.30 11.97
N VAL A 557 -1.05 -43.07 13.28
CA VAL A 557 -1.16 -41.72 13.85
C VAL A 557 0.14 -40.94 13.65
N ALA A 558 1.32 -41.59 13.83
CA ALA A 558 2.61 -40.95 13.56
C ALA A 558 2.79 -40.64 12.08
N PHE A 559 2.36 -41.54 11.17
CA PHE A 559 2.38 -41.32 9.72
C PHE A 559 1.44 -40.18 9.29
N ALA A 560 0.23 -40.11 9.84
CA ALA A 560 -0.72 -39.04 9.55
C ALA A 560 -0.15 -37.69 10.00
N GLY A 561 0.45 -37.64 11.20
CA GLY A 561 1.15 -36.45 11.70
C GLY A 561 2.32 -36.03 10.82
N ALA A 562 3.16 -37.01 10.41
CA ALA A 562 4.27 -36.75 9.52
C ALA A 562 3.82 -36.31 8.12
N ALA A 563 2.70 -36.85 7.58
CA ALA A 563 2.16 -36.46 6.29
C ALA A 563 1.70 -34.99 6.27
N VAL A 564 1.10 -34.51 7.37
CA VAL A 564 0.70 -33.10 7.48
C VAL A 564 1.94 -32.20 7.62
N VAL A 565 2.94 -32.60 8.41
CA VAL A 565 4.21 -31.87 8.51
C VAL A 565 4.91 -31.84 7.15
N CYS A 566 4.93 -32.97 6.41
CA CYS A 566 5.42 -33.01 5.04
C CYS A 566 4.60 -32.14 4.08
N GLY A 567 3.27 -32.10 4.21
CA GLY A 567 2.42 -31.25 3.40
C GLY A 567 2.73 -29.77 3.61
N VAL A 568 2.86 -29.33 4.86
CA VAL A 568 3.29 -27.98 5.21
C VAL A 568 4.71 -27.72 4.70
N TYR A 569 5.60 -28.72 4.84
CA TYR A 569 6.96 -28.63 4.35
C TYR A 569 7.01 -28.54 2.81
N LEU A 570 6.21 -29.32 2.09
CA LEU A 570 6.11 -29.25 0.63
C LEU A 570 5.49 -27.95 0.15
N GLU A 571 4.54 -27.38 0.90
CA GLU A 571 4.06 -26.02 0.62
C GLU A 571 5.16 -24.98 0.83
N LEU A 572 5.98 -25.12 1.89
CA LEU A 572 7.13 -24.27 2.15
C LEU A 572 8.26 -24.49 1.13
N GLU A 573 8.48 -25.73 0.68
CA GLU A 573 9.46 -26.06 -0.37
C GLU A 573 9.00 -25.60 -1.74
N HIS A 574 7.76 -25.89 -2.11
CA HIS A 574 7.16 -25.35 -3.33
C HIS A 574 7.19 -23.82 -3.34
N PHE A 575 7.02 -23.24 -2.18
CA PHE A 575 7.22 -21.82 -1.93
C PHE A 575 8.70 -21.43 -2.12
N ALA A 576 9.65 -22.13 -1.49
CA ALA A 576 11.07 -21.87 -1.59
C ALA A 576 11.58 -22.05 -3.03
N ASP A 577 11.19 -23.12 -3.72
CA ASP A 577 11.61 -23.41 -5.10
C ASP A 577 11.05 -22.41 -6.12
N HIS A 578 9.81 -21.94 -5.94
CA HIS A 578 9.22 -20.89 -6.77
C HIS A 578 9.86 -19.51 -6.53
N TYR A 579 10.36 -19.28 -5.34
CA TYR A 579 10.99 -18.02 -4.94
C TYR A 579 12.51 -18.07 -5.00
N TYR A 580 13.11 -19.28 -4.84
CA TYR A 580 14.54 -19.49 -4.65
C TYR A 580 15.05 -20.69 -5.44
N PRO A 581 14.93 -20.73 -6.79
CA PRO A 581 15.31 -21.90 -7.58
C PRO A 581 16.80 -22.25 -7.54
N SER A 582 17.65 -21.47 -6.86
CA SER A 582 19.10 -21.69 -6.76
C SER A 582 19.61 -21.81 -5.31
N GLY A 583 18.73 -21.93 -4.33
CA GLY A 583 19.13 -22.20 -2.93
C GLY A 583 19.44 -23.69 -2.69
N PRO A 584 20.35 -24.04 -1.76
CA PRO A 584 20.50 -25.43 -1.36
C PRO A 584 19.16 -25.93 -0.82
N THR A 585 18.71 -27.04 -1.36
CA THR A 585 17.45 -27.72 -1.02
C THR A 585 17.26 -27.74 0.49
N VAL A 586 16.15 -27.21 0.98
CA VAL A 586 15.75 -27.15 2.40
C VAL A 586 15.71 -28.56 3.04
N ALA A 587 15.75 -29.63 2.24
CA ALA A 587 15.78 -31.02 2.65
C ALA A 587 16.95 -31.39 3.62
N LEU A 588 18.03 -30.59 3.67
CA LEU A 588 19.21 -30.92 4.51
C LEU A 588 19.23 -30.22 5.88
N VAL A 589 18.28 -29.30 6.15
CA VAL A 589 18.29 -28.50 7.38
C VAL A 589 17.41 -29.09 8.49
N ALA A 590 16.50 -30.01 8.18
CA ALA A 590 15.65 -30.66 9.17
C ALA A 590 16.37 -31.79 9.93
N TRP A 591 17.65 -32.14 9.58
CA TRP A 591 18.41 -33.26 10.15
C TRP A 591 19.80 -32.87 10.67
N ARG A 592 20.04 -31.59 10.98
CA ARG A 592 21.23 -31.22 11.77
C ARG A 592 20.88 -30.29 12.93
#